data_d7976b2a009d1796fe772f63cbe91ec3
#
_entry.id   d7976b2a009d1796fe772f63cbe91ec3
#
_cell.length_a   1.000
_cell.length_b   1.000
_cell.length_c   1.000
_cell.angle_alpha   90.00
_cell.angle_beta   90.00
_cell.angle_gamma   90.00
#
_symmetry.space_group_name_H-M   'P 1'
#
loop_
_entity.id
_entity.type
_entity.pdbx_description
1 polymer ?
#
loop_
_entity_poly.entity_id
_entity_poly.type
_entity_poly.pdbx_seq_one_letter_code
_entity_poly.pdbx_strand_id
1 'polypeptide(L)'
;MNDNEIGNPPIKALIVFRENGDTDNLFVPILCDAIRTTGIDVRCSTNEFWNSDTPYDIIHFQWPEEVMEGNCDDPDRICRLKECIAFFRSRGARFVYTRHNVRPHDANEVIGRAYDIIEEQSDVVVHMGRYSLDEFAAKHADSRNVIIPHHIYQYTYKENISVERARQYLNLPQEAFIVTSFGKFRNREERRMVTGAFRKWDEAKKFLLAPRLYPFSRFNRYGSNFFKRWTSRAGYYLL
;
A
#
# COMPACT_ATOMS: atom_id res chain seq x y z
N MET A 1 16.36 -18.18 45.85
CA MET A 1 16.78 -16.85 45.38
C MET A 1 16.41 -16.80 43.93
N ASN A 2 15.35 -16.07 43.62
CA ASN A 2 14.89 -15.93 42.23
C ASN A 2 15.74 -14.84 41.61
N ASP A 3 16.61 -15.23 40.69
CA ASP A 3 17.24 -14.28 39.79
C ASP A 3 16.13 -13.72 38.89
N ASN A 4 15.78 -12.45 39.13
CA ASN A 4 14.94 -11.68 38.24
C ASN A 4 15.67 -11.62 36.88
N GLU A 5 15.24 -12.37 35.90
CA GLU A 5 15.52 -12.08 34.50
C GLU A 5 14.94 -10.68 34.21
N ILE A 6 15.78 -9.67 34.31
CA ILE A 6 15.48 -8.35 33.76
C ILE A 6 15.49 -8.56 32.24
N GLY A 7 14.36 -8.94 31.68
CA GLY A 7 14.17 -9.03 30.24
C GLY A 7 14.48 -7.66 29.63
N ASN A 8 15.24 -7.62 28.54
CA ASN A 8 15.46 -6.39 27.80
C ASN A 8 14.08 -5.76 27.47
N PRO A 9 13.96 -4.43 27.59
CA PRO A 9 12.71 -3.77 27.23
C PRO A 9 12.33 -4.12 25.78
N PRO A 10 11.03 -4.24 25.48
CA PRO A 10 10.58 -4.60 24.13
C PRO A 10 11.09 -3.56 23.12
N ILE A 11 11.54 -4.02 21.97
CA ILE A 11 11.90 -3.17 20.83
C ILE A 11 10.69 -2.31 20.46
N LYS A 12 10.88 -1.01 20.31
CA LYS A 12 9.85 -0.07 19.90
C LYS A 12 10.01 0.29 18.43
N ALA A 13 8.96 0.07 17.65
CA ALA A 13 8.93 0.39 16.24
C ALA A 13 7.83 1.41 15.91
N LEU A 14 8.16 2.39 15.09
CA LEU A 14 7.21 3.31 14.50
C LEU A 14 7.08 3.00 13.00
N ILE A 15 5.90 2.59 12.57
CA ILE A 15 5.56 2.54 11.15
C ILE A 15 4.98 3.89 10.76
N VAL A 16 5.67 4.59 9.85
CA VAL A 16 5.26 5.93 9.41
C VAL A 16 4.17 5.81 8.36
N PHE A 17 2.93 5.82 8.83
CA PHE A 17 1.72 5.72 8.03
C PHE A 17 0.54 6.36 8.77
N ARG A 18 -0.54 6.69 8.07
CA ARG A 18 -1.73 7.32 8.66
C ARG A 18 -2.35 6.47 9.77
N GLU A 19 -2.66 7.10 10.90
CA GLU A 19 -3.26 6.42 12.07
C GLU A 19 -4.68 5.92 11.81
N ASN A 20 -5.50 6.73 11.18
CA ASN A 20 -6.93 6.52 10.98
C ASN A 20 -7.26 6.55 9.49
N GLY A 21 -6.46 5.89 8.69
CA GLY A 21 -6.79 5.80 7.29
C GLY A 21 -8.06 4.99 7.15
N ASP A 22 -9.11 5.64 6.66
CA ASP A 22 -10.19 5.00 5.91
C ASP A 22 -9.53 4.35 4.69
N THR A 23 -8.67 3.38 4.99
CA THR A 23 -7.79 2.79 4.00
C THR A 23 -8.44 1.51 3.54
N ASP A 24 -8.86 1.53 2.28
CA ASP A 24 -9.17 0.29 1.56
C ASP A 24 -7.92 -0.64 1.49
N ASN A 25 -6.75 -0.16 1.93
CA ASN A 25 -5.49 -0.89 1.90
C ASN A 25 -5.13 -1.42 3.29
N LEU A 26 -5.33 -2.70 3.50
CA LEU A 26 -5.08 -3.40 4.75
C LEU A 26 -3.61 -3.82 4.93
N PHE A 27 -2.70 -3.47 4.02
CA PHE A 27 -1.31 -3.89 4.09
C PHE A 27 -0.65 -3.48 5.41
N VAL A 28 -0.68 -2.19 5.75
CA VAL A 28 -0.03 -1.69 6.96
C VAL A 28 -0.71 -2.17 8.25
N PRO A 29 -2.05 -2.16 8.39
CA PRO A 29 -2.70 -2.74 9.55
C PRO A 29 -2.30 -4.20 9.83
N ILE A 30 -2.32 -5.05 8.80
CA ILE A 30 -1.93 -6.47 8.94
C ILE A 30 -0.44 -6.61 9.26
N LEU A 31 0.42 -5.79 8.66
CA LEU A 31 1.84 -5.76 8.97
C LEU A 31 2.07 -5.38 10.44
N CYS A 32 1.39 -4.36 10.94
CA CYS A 32 1.46 -3.95 12.35
C CYS A 32 1.06 -5.09 13.28
N ASP A 33 -0.05 -5.76 12.97
CA ASP A 33 -0.53 -6.87 13.80
C ASP A 33 0.45 -8.05 13.78
N ALA A 34 0.99 -8.39 12.62
CA ALA A 34 2.00 -9.44 12.49
C ALA A 34 3.27 -9.12 13.30
N ILE A 35 3.75 -7.88 13.25
CA ILE A 35 4.93 -7.47 14.02
C ILE A 35 4.65 -7.53 15.52
N ARG A 36 3.48 -7.12 15.99
CA ARG A 36 3.10 -7.21 17.41
C ARG A 36 3.14 -8.64 17.94
N THR A 37 2.80 -9.65 17.11
CA THR A 37 2.88 -11.05 17.52
C THR A 37 4.29 -11.52 17.83
N THR A 38 5.32 -10.79 17.39
CA THR A 38 6.73 -11.08 17.69
C THR A 38 7.24 -10.43 18.98
N GLY A 39 6.37 -9.75 19.73
CA GLY A 39 6.74 -9.05 20.98
C GLY A 39 7.32 -7.65 20.79
N ILE A 40 7.30 -7.11 19.58
CA ILE A 40 7.71 -5.74 19.29
C ILE A 40 6.55 -4.79 19.60
N ASP A 41 6.82 -3.71 20.33
CA ASP A 41 5.87 -2.62 20.56
C ASP A 41 5.78 -1.75 19.30
N VAL A 42 4.70 -1.90 18.52
CA VAL A 42 4.53 -1.22 17.23
C VAL A 42 3.47 -0.15 17.32
N ARG A 43 3.85 1.06 16.94
CA ARG A 43 2.94 2.15 16.65
C ARG A 43 2.88 2.45 15.15
N CYS A 44 1.74 3.00 14.71
CA CYS A 44 1.53 3.40 13.32
C CYS A 44 1.03 4.84 13.33
N SER A 45 1.88 5.79 12.93
CA SER A 45 1.55 7.21 12.99
C SER A 45 2.51 8.05 12.15
N THR A 46 1.98 8.91 11.28
CA THR A 46 2.76 10.00 10.67
C THR A 46 2.97 11.13 11.65
N ASN A 47 1.99 11.41 12.51
CA ASN A 47 2.08 12.48 13.48
C ASN A 47 3.21 12.24 14.49
N GLU A 48 3.39 11.02 14.97
CA GLU A 48 4.50 10.70 15.87
C GLU A 48 5.87 10.87 15.21
N PHE A 49 6.00 10.55 13.93
CA PHE A 49 7.23 10.81 13.20
C PHE A 49 7.58 12.31 13.14
N TRP A 50 6.58 13.17 12.94
CA TRP A 50 6.80 14.59 12.78
C TRP A 50 6.91 15.38 14.09
N ASN A 51 6.29 14.92 15.18
CA ASN A 51 6.04 15.75 16.36
C ASN A 51 6.37 15.07 17.68
N SER A 52 6.77 13.79 17.69
CA SER A 52 7.09 13.08 18.94
C SER A 52 8.58 13.10 19.25
N ASP A 53 8.89 13.06 20.54
CA ASP A 53 10.23 12.82 21.07
C ASP A 53 10.40 11.42 21.64
N THR A 54 9.41 10.56 21.46
CA THR A 54 9.45 9.15 21.89
C THR A 54 10.65 8.44 21.27
N PRO A 55 11.48 7.75 22.07
CA PRO A 55 12.59 6.97 21.53
C PRO A 55 12.04 5.69 20.86
N TYR A 56 12.28 5.58 19.57
CA TYR A 56 12.03 4.37 18.78
C TYR A 56 13.35 3.71 18.41
N ASP A 57 13.39 2.39 18.45
CA ASP A 57 14.52 1.60 17.98
C ASP A 57 14.49 1.44 16.45
N ILE A 58 13.27 1.41 15.88
CA ILE A 58 13.05 1.24 14.44
C ILE A 58 12.05 2.29 13.95
N ILE A 59 12.39 2.98 12.87
CA ILE A 59 11.49 3.81 12.08
C ILE A 59 11.29 3.10 10.73
N HIS A 60 10.06 2.75 10.40
CA HIS A 60 9.75 2.00 9.19
C HIS A 60 8.88 2.80 8.24
N PHE A 61 9.45 3.25 7.14
CA PHE A 61 8.75 3.96 6.07
C PHE A 61 8.04 2.99 5.14
N GLN A 62 6.84 3.36 4.68
CA GLN A 62 6.04 2.59 3.72
C GLN A 62 5.95 3.31 2.38
N TRP A 63 5.17 4.36 2.27
CA TRP A 63 5.05 5.21 1.10
C TRP A 63 5.55 6.61 1.43
N PRO A 64 6.63 7.09 0.80
CA PRO A 64 7.13 8.45 1.04
C PRO A 64 6.09 9.55 0.84
N GLU A 65 5.15 9.39 -0.09
CA GLU A 65 4.03 10.31 -0.26
C GLU A 65 3.10 10.36 0.96
N GLU A 66 2.94 9.26 1.68
CA GLU A 66 2.17 9.25 2.94
C GLU A 66 2.93 9.93 4.07
N VAL A 67 4.26 9.76 4.13
CA VAL A 67 5.12 10.51 5.08
C VAL A 67 4.96 12.00 4.85
N MET A 68 4.89 12.43 3.59
CA MET A 68 4.70 13.83 3.20
C MET A 68 3.24 14.30 3.26
N GLU A 69 2.31 13.46 3.75
CA GLU A 69 0.88 13.74 3.87
C GLU A 69 0.19 14.07 2.53
N GLY A 70 0.53 13.32 1.51
CA GLY A 70 -0.06 13.41 0.16
C GLY A 70 0.74 14.26 -0.81
N ASN A 71 0.07 15.05 -1.64
CA ASN A 71 0.70 15.90 -2.65
C ASN A 71 1.29 17.19 -2.05
N CYS A 72 2.21 17.03 -1.09
CA CYS A 72 2.94 18.16 -0.53
C CYS A 72 3.84 18.77 -1.61
N ASP A 73 3.73 20.07 -1.81
CA ASP A 73 4.58 20.88 -2.71
C ASP A 73 5.46 21.88 -1.95
N ASP A 74 5.48 21.80 -0.62
CA ASP A 74 6.25 22.65 0.26
C ASP A 74 7.70 22.17 0.41
N PRO A 75 8.69 22.92 -0.13
CA PRO A 75 10.10 22.57 -0.04
C PRO A 75 10.65 22.52 1.39
N ASP A 76 10.09 23.30 2.32
CA ASP A 76 10.54 23.35 3.72
C ASP A 76 10.28 22.02 4.42
N ARG A 77 9.28 21.28 3.97
CA ARG A 77 8.98 19.96 4.47
C ARG A 77 10.10 18.93 4.20
N ILE A 78 10.88 19.14 3.15
CA ILE A 78 12.09 18.35 2.87
C ILE A 78 13.18 18.60 3.91
N CYS A 79 13.38 19.85 4.31
CA CYS A 79 14.33 20.20 5.38
C CYS A 79 13.90 19.53 6.68
N ARG A 80 12.62 19.66 7.03
CA ARG A 80 12.05 19.04 8.22
C ARG A 80 12.14 17.51 8.19
N LEU A 81 11.94 16.85 7.03
CA LEU A 81 12.13 15.41 6.88
C LEU A 81 13.55 14.98 7.27
N LYS A 82 14.56 15.70 6.79
CA LYS A 82 15.96 15.44 7.13
C LYS A 82 16.24 15.66 8.61
N GLU A 83 15.68 16.71 9.19
CA GLU A 83 15.81 17.00 10.63
C GLU A 83 15.18 15.89 11.49
N CYS A 84 13.98 15.41 11.16
CA CYS A 84 13.34 14.30 11.87
C CYS A 84 14.17 13.01 11.75
N ILE A 85 14.67 12.68 10.56
CA ILE A 85 15.54 11.51 10.37
C ILE A 85 16.81 11.66 11.22
N ALA A 86 17.49 12.80 11.19
CA ALA A 86 18.68 13.05 11.97
C ALA A 86 18.40 12.98 13.49
N PHE A 87 17.26 13.50 13.93
CA PHE A 87 16.82 13.44 15.32
C PHE A 87 16.66 11.99 15.81
N PHE A 88 15.91 11.15 15.12
CA PHE A 88 15.74 9.76 15.51
C PHE A 88 17.03 8.95 15.39
N ARG A 89 17.85 9.21 14.37
CA ARG A 89 19.15 8.56 14.20
C ARG A 89 20.12 8.91 15.35
N SER A 90 20.13 10.14 15.80
CA SER A 90 20.97 10.56 16.96
C SER A 90 20.60 9.86 18.25
N ARG A 91 19.38 9.32 18.34
CA ARG A 91 18.85 8.53 19.46
C ARG A 91 18.99 7.03 19.28
N GLY A 92 19.67 6.58 18.20
CA GLY A 92 19.98 5.19 17.96
C GLY A 92 18.98 4.45 17.06
N ALA A 93 17.94 5.12 16.55
CA ALA A 93 16.96 4.49 15.68
C ALA A 93 17.59 3.98 14.38
N ARG A 94 17.14 2.81 13.93
CA ARG A 94 17.42 2.25 12.61
C ARG A 94 16.24 2.46 11.67
N PHE A 95 16.55 2.67 10.40
CA PHE A 95 15.56 3.01 9.40
C PHE A 95 15.35 1.85 8.44
N VAL A 96 14.08 1.48 8.27
CA VAL A 96 13.64 0.46 7.32
C VAL A 96 12.71 1.12 6.30
N TYR A 97 12.83 0.78 5.03
CA TYR A 97 11.93 1.23 3.99
C TYR A 97 11.35 0.05 3.22
N THR A 98 10.03 -0.09 3.17
CA THR A 98 9.38 -1.03 2.27
C THR A 98 9.06 -0.33 0.95
N ARG A 99 9.75 -0.74 -0.11
CA ARG A 99 9.64 -0.15 -1.43
C ARG A 99 8.47 -0.72 -2.21
N HIS A 100 7.32 -0.05 -2.10
CA HIS A 100 6.09 -0.41 -2.81
C HIS A 100 6.12 0.00 -4.27
N ASN A 101 6.69 1.17 -4.56
CA ASN A 101 6.75 1.79 -5.88
C ASN A 101 8.18 2.25 -6.18
N VAL A 102 8.56 2.28 -7.44
CA VAL A 102 9.80 2.95 -7.86
C VAL A 102 9.67 4.45 -7.66
N ARG A 103 8.56 5.00 -8.15
CA ARG A 103 8.09 6.38 -7.92
C ARG A 103 6.56 6.39 -8.06
N PRO A 104 5.84 7.29 -7.37
CA PRO A 104 4.41 7.46 -7.59
C PRO A 104 4.14 8.07 -8.98
N HIS A 105 2.98 7.74 -9.54
CA HIS A 105 2.63 8.14 -10.91
C HIS A 105 2.50 9.67 -11.10
N ASP A 106 2.09 10.37 -10.04
CA ASP A 106 1.83 11.81 -10.04
C ASP A 106 2.78 12.55 -9.07
N ALA A 107 4.04 12.08 -8.96
CA ALA A 107 5.02 12.70 -8.07
C ALA A 107 5.39 14.09 -8.59
N ASN A 108 5.25 15.09 -7.72
CA ASN A 108 5.91 16.37 -7.90
C ASN A 108 7.40 16.28 -7.45
N GLU A 109 8.15 17.35 -7.63
CA GLU A 109 9.58 17.38 -7.28
C GLU A 109 9.83 17.14 -5.80
N VAL A 110 8.99 17.69 -4.91
CA VAL A 110 9.10 17.53 -3.45
C VAL A 110 8.94 16.05 -3.05
N ILE A 111 7.93 15.38 -3.59
CA ILE A 111 7.71 13.94 -3.35
C ILE A 111 8.87 13.11 -3.92
N GLY A 112 9.36 13.45 -5.13
CA GLY A 112 10.54 12.79 -5.70
C GLY A 112 11.76 12.87 -4.79
N ARG A 113 12.05 14.04 -4.22
CA ARG A 113 13.14 14.26 -3.27
C ARG A 113 12.94 13.53 -1.95
N ALA A 114 11.69 13.40 -1.47
CA ALA A 114 11.38 12.62 -0.28
C ALA A 114 11.70 11.13 -0.48
N TYR A 115 11.40 10.57 -1.66
CA TYR A 115 11.79 9.23 -2.06
C TYR A 115 13.31 9.06 -2.01
N ASP A 116 14.06 9.96 -2.66
CA ASP A 116 15.53 9.90 -2.70
C ASP A 116 16.12 9.91 -1.28
N ILE A 117 15.65 10.80 -0.41
CA ILE A 117 16.11 10.91 0.98
C ILE A 117 15.81 9.62 1.77
N ILE A 118 14.60 9.09 1.67
CA ILE A 118 14.22 7.88 2.40
C ILE A 118 14.99 6.67 1.89
N GLU A 119 15.18 6.54 0.57
CA GLU A 119 16.01 5.51 -0.05
C GLU A 119 17.45 5.58 0.45
N GLU A 120 18.08 6.76 0.47
CA GLU A 120 19.45 6.99 0.91
C GLU A 120 19.66 6.79 2.43
N GLN A 121 18.65 7.17 3.21
CA GLN A 121 18.75 7.16 4.67
C GLN A 121 18.31 5.83 5.30
N SER A 122 17.80 4.88 4.54
CA SER A 122 17.36 3.59 5.08
C SER A 122 18.53 2.63 5.30
N ASP A 123 18.62 2.06 6.51
CA ASP A 123 19.61 1.04 6.86
C ASP A 123 19.28 -0.31 6.17
N VAL A 124 18.00 -0.56 5.92
CA VAL A 124 17.50 -1.74 5.21
C VAL A 124 16.36 -1.35 4.28
N VAL A 125 16.42 -1.83 3.04
CA VAL A 125 15.32 -1.69 2.08
C VAL A 125 14.67 -3.05 1.83
N VAL A 126 13.36 -3.11 2.05
CA VAL A 126 12.53 -4.29 1.84
C VAL A 126 11.90 -4.21 0.45
N HIS A 127 12.12 -5.23 -0.35
CA HIS A 127 11.55 -5.39 -1.69
C HIS A 127 10.52 -6.53 -1.70
N MET A 128 9.42 -6.34 -2.43
CA MET A 128 8.39 -7.38 -2.58
C MET A 128 8.72 -8.42 -3.64
N GLY A 129 9.78 -8.20 -4.42
CA GLY A 129 10.20 -9.11 -5.49
C GLY A 129 11.55 -8.76 -6.08
N ARG A 130 12.08 -9.71 -6.87
CA ARG A 130 13.43 -9.63 -7.45
C ARG A 130 13.63 -8.40 -8.33
N TYR A 131 12.66 -8.09 -9.19
CA TYR A 131 12.75 -6.93 -10.08
C TYR A 131 13.02 -5.62 -9.33
N SER A 132 12.28 -5.37 -8.23
CA SER A 132 12.49 -4.17 -7.42
C SER A 132 13.86 -4.14 -6.76
N LEU A 133 14.35 -5.30 -6.30
CA LEU A 133 15.68 -5.40 -5.71
C LEU A 133 16.77 -5.11 -6.74
N ASP A 134 16.74 -5.79 -7.89
CA ASP A 134 17.78 -5.67 -8.91
C ASP A 134 17.85 -4.23 -9.48
N GLU A 135 16.71 -3.58 -9.67
CA GLU A 135 16.64 -2.19 -10.13
C GLU A 135 17.22 -1.22 -9.09
N PHE A 136 16.91 -1.46 -7.79
CA PHE A 136 17.38 -0.63 -6.69
C PHE A 136 18.88 -0.81 -6.44
N ALA A 137 19.36 -2.06 -6.37
CA ALA A 137 20.77 -2.38 -6.13
C ALA A 137 21.70 -1.87 -7.23
N ALA A 138 21.19 -1.72 -8.46
CA ALA A 138 21.97 -1.12 -9.54
C ALA A 138 22.32 0.37 -9.30
N LYS A 139 21.53 1.06 -8.46
CA LYS A 139 21.72 2.48 -8.11
C LYS A 139 22.34 2.67 -6.72
N HIS A 140 22.12 1.71 -5.83
CA HIS A 140 22.48 1.76 -4.41
C HIS A 140 23.26 0.49 -4.03
N ALA A 141 24.47 0.34 -4.55
CA ALA A 141 25.28 -0.89 -4.42
C ALA A 141 25.59 -1.27 -2.97
N ASP A 142 25.77 -0.28 -2.08
CA ASP A 142 26.13 -0.49 -0.68
C ASP A 142 24.93 -0.67 0.25
N SER A 143 23.70 -0.60 -0.27
CA SER A 143 22.49 -0.73 0.54
C SER A 143 22.22 -2.17 0.95
N ARG A 144 21.73 -2.36 2.18
CA ARG A 144 21.25 -3.67 2.64
C ARG A 144 19.85 -3.92 2.13
N ASN A 145 19.72 -4.86 1.21
CA ASN A 145 18.46 -5.20 0.56
C ASN A 145 17.95 -6.57 1.02
N VAL A 146 16.63 -6.70 1.26
CA VAL A 146 15.98 -7.97 1.57
C VAL A 146 14.71 -8.13 0.73
N ILE A 147 14.38 -9.37 0.37
CA ILE A 147 13.10 -9.68 -0.28
C ILE A 147 12.15 -10.24 0.78
N ILE A 148 11.05 -9.52 1.01
CA ILE A 148 9.91 -10.00 1.78
C ILE A 148 8.70 -9.88 0.87
N PRO A 149 8.17 -11.00 0.34
CA PRO A 149 7.02 -10.97 -0.56
C PRO A 149 5.82 -10.31 0.07
N HIS A 150 4.96 -9.73 -0.77
CA HIS A 150 3.68 -9.18 -0.31
C HIS A 150 2.90 -10.27 0.44
N HIS A 151 2.43 -9.95 1.65
CA HIS A 151 1.65 -10.91 2.43
C HIS A 151 0.28 -11.17 1.78
N ILE A 152 -0.25 -12.34 2.00
CA ILE A 152 -1.62 -12.68 1.65
C ILE A 152 -2.54 -12.17 2.77
N TYR A 153 -3.76 -11.73 2.41
CA TYR A 153 -4.76 -11.25 3.37
C TYR A 153 -5.54 -12.40 4.01
N GLN A 154 -4.81 -13.43 4.48
CA GLN A 154 -5.39 -14.62 5.09
C GLN A 154 -6.25 -14.23 6.30
N TYR A 155 -7.42 -14.83 6.42
CA TYR A 155 -8.41 -14.57 7.49
C TYR A 155 -9.01 -13.14 7.52
N THR A 156 -8.59 -12.25 6.64
CA THR A 156 -9.11 -10.87 6.57
C THR A 156 -10.48 -10.82 5.91
N TYR A 157 -10.68 -11.68 4.91
CA TYR A 157 -11.93 -11.79 4.17
C TYR A 157 -12.61 -13.13 4.45
N LYS A 158 -13.94 -13.18 4.31
CA LYS A 158 -14.69 -14.43 4.39
C LYS A 158 -14.37 -15.28 3.17
N GLU A 159 -13.48 -16.25 3.34
CA GLU A 159 -12.99 -17.09 2.25
C GLU A 159 -13.94 -18.25 1.87
N ASN A 160 -14.91 -18.58 2.73
CA ASN A 160 -15.80 -19.72 2.57
C ASN A 160 -17.10 -19.38 1.85
N ILE A 161 -16.98 -18.73 0.69
CA ILE A 161 -18.13 -18.50 -0.18
C ILE A 161 -17.97 -19.35 -1.46
N SER A 162 -18.99 -20.17 -1.78
CA SER A 162 -18.93 -20.93 -3.04
C SER A 162 -19.01 -20.00 -4.26
N VAL A 163 -18.49 -20.47 -5.40
CA VAL A 163 -18.52 -19.73 -6.67
C VAL A 163 -19.96 -19.36 -7.04
N GLU A 164 -20.90 -20.29 -6.89
CA GLU A 164 -22.32 -20.08 -7.19
C GLU A 164 -22.91 -18.99 -6.33
N ARG A 165 -22.62 -19.03 -5.03
CA ARG A 165 -23.11 -18.03 -4.08
C ARG A 165 -22.49 -16.66 -4.30
N ALA A 166 -21.20 -16.61 -4.63
CA ALA A 166 -20.52 -15.38 -5.01
C ALA A 166 -21.12 -14.76 -6.27
N ARG A 167 -21.38 -15.58 -7.30
CA ARG A 167 -22.04 -15.14 -8.54
C ARG A 167 -23.46 -14.65 -8.29
N GLN A 168 -24.23 -15.33 -7.45
CA GLN A 168 -25.57 -14.88 -7.05
C GLN A 168 -25.52 -13.54 -6.32
N TYR A 169 -24.62 -13.41 -5.33
CA TYR A 169 -24.46 -12.18 -4.55
C TYR A 169 -24.07 -10.98 -5.42
N LEU A 170 -23.19 -11.20 -6.39
CA LEU A 170 -22.72 -10.18 -7.34
C LEU A 170 -23.63 -10.01 -8.55
N ASN A 171 -24.70 -10.79 -8.67
CA ASN A 171 -25.61 -10.83 -9.81
C ASN A 171 -24.88 -11.11 -11.14
N LEU A 172 -23.99 -12.12 -11.13
CA LEU A 172 -23.18 -12.52 -12.28
C LEU A 172 -23.77 -13.76 -12.97
N PRO A 173 -23.53 -13.95 -14.29
CA PRO A 173 -23.98 -15.13 -15.01
C PRO A 173 -23.38 -16.41 -14.43
N GLN A 174 -24.20 -17.44 -14.19
CA GLN A 174 -23.74 -18.69 -13.59
C GLN A 174 -22.88 -19.52 -14.55
N GLU A 175 -23.21 -19.52 -15.83
CA GLU A 175 -22.59 -20.35 -16.86
C GLU A 175 -21.50 -19.66 -17.68
N ALA A 176 -21.22 -18.38 -17.40
CA ALA A 176 -20.24 -17.65 -18.19
C ALA A 176 -18.82 -17.82 -17.64
N PHE A 177 -17.85 -17.76 -18.53
CA PHE A 177 -16.46 -17.55 -18.13
C PHE A 177 -16.26 -16.08 -17.75
N ILE A 178 -15.88 -15.82 -16.50
CA ILE A 178 -15.75 -14.47 -15.99
C ILE A 178 -14.29 -14.05 -15.99
N VAL A 179 -13.98 -13.02 -16.76
CA VAL A 179 -12.70 -12.31 -16.71
C VAL A 179 -12.85 -11.14 -15.76
N THR A 180 -12.03 -11.09 -14.72
CA THR A 180 -12.05 -9.98 -13.75
C THR A 180 -10.88 -9.04 -14.00
N SER A 181 -11.17 -7.77 -14.29
CA SER A 181 -10.19 -6.70 -14.29
C SER A 181 -10.32 -5.94 -12.96
N PHE A 182 -9.46 -6.31 -12.02
CA PHE A 182 -9.46 -5.72 -10.68
C PHE A 182 -8.62 -4.44 -10.65
N GLY A 183 -9.15 -3.40 -9.98
CA GLY A 183 -8.45 -2.13 -9.84
C GLY A 183 -8.91 -1.07 -10.83
N LYS A 184 -8.17 0.05 -10.86
CA LYS A 184 -8.46 1.22 -11.71
C LYS A 184 -7.57 1.18 -12.95
N PHE A 185 -8.15 1.44 -14.10
CA PHE A 185 -7.35 1.69 -15.31
C PHE A 185 -6.59 3.01 -15.18
N ARG A 186 -5.29 2.97 -15.39
CA ARG A 186 -4.41 4.14 -15.24
C ARG A 186 -4.59 5.13 -16.38
N ASN A 187 -4.82 4.61 -17.60
CA ASN A 187 -4.96 5.41 -18.80
C ASN A 187 -5.94 4.77 -19.79
N ARG A 188 -6.18 5.49 -20.92
CA ARG A 188 -7.07 5.03 -21.99
C ARG A 188 -6.51 3.83 -22.75
N GLU A 189 -5.21 3.73 -22.85
CA GLU A 189 -4.52 2.65 -23.56
C GLU A 189 -4.70 1.31 -22.83
N GLU A 190 -4.43 1.27 -21.53
CA GLU A 190 -4.66 0.09 -20.68
C GLU A 190 -6.13 -0.37 -20.78
N ARG A 191 -7.07 0.56 -20.69
CA ARG A 191 -8.50 0.24 -20.87
C ARG A 191 -8.80 -0.35 -22.24
N ARG A 192 -8.25 0.24 -23.33
CA ARG A 192 -8.46 -0.26 -24.71
C ARG A 192 -7.83 -1.63 -24.89
N MET A 193 -6.67 -1.87 -24.31
CA MET A 193 -5.99 -3.16 -24.34
C MET A 193 -6.85 -4.25 -23.70
N VAL A 194 -7.31 -4.06 -22.48
CA VAL A 194 -8.14 -5.05 -21.75
C VAL A 194 -9.48 -5.30 -22.47
N THR A 195 -10.20 -4.23 -22.82
CA THR A 195 -11.49 -4.37 -23.50
C THR A 195 -11.35 -4.91 -24.91
N GLY A 196 -10.27 -4.55 -25.63
CA GLY A 196 -9.97 -5.05 -26.97
C GLY A 196 -9.61 -6.53 -26.96
N ALA A 197 -8.78 -6.95 -26.03
CA ALA A 197 -8.44 -8.37 -25.85
C ALA A 197 -9.68 -9.21 -25.51
N PHE A 198 -10.50 -8.73 -24.58
CA PHE A 198 -11.75 -9.39 -24.20
C PHE A 198 -12.71 -9.54 -25.38
N ARG A 199 -12.88 -8.51 -26.21
CA ARG A 199 -13.75 -8.56 -27.40
C ARG A 199 -13.26 -9.56 -28.45
N LYS A 200 -11.94 -9.65 -28.65
CA LYS A 200 -11.31 -10.53 -29.64
C LYS A 200 -11.25 -11.99 -29.19
N TRP A 201 -11.39 -12.24 -27.91
CA TRP A 201 -11.38 -13.60 -27.39
C TRP A 201 -12.63 -14.36 -27.88
N ASP A 202 -12.41 -15.51 -28.49
CA ASP A 202 -13.46 -16.36 -29.07
C ASP A 202 -14.05 -17.32 -28.04
N GLU A 203 -14.83 -16.76 -27.11
CA GLU A 203 -15.60 -17.50 -26.13
C GLU A 203 -17.04 -17.00 -26.14
N ALA A 204 -17.97 -17.90 -26.43
CA ALA A 204 -19.39 -17.55 -26.61
C ALA A 204 -20.07 -17.09 -25.32
N LYS A 205 -19.71 -17.72 -24.19
CA LYS A 205 -20.26 -17.39 -22.86
C LYS A 205 -19.22 -16.70 -22.01
N LYS A 206 -18.82 -15.49 -22.37
CA LYS A 206 -17.84 -14.68 -21.62
C LYS A 206 -18.48 -13.46 -20.98
N PHE A 207 -17.96 -13.05 -19.84
CA PHE A 207 -18.39 -11.87 -19.10
C PHE A 207 -17.17 -11.12 -18.57
N LEU A 208 -17.10 -9.79 -18.76
CA LEU A 208 -16.04 -8.95 -18.22
C LEU A 208 -16.53 -8.24 -16.95
N LEU A 209 -15.98 -8.63 -15.82
CA LEU A 209 -16.19 -7.94 -14.55
C LEU A 209 -15.09 -6.89 -14.36
N ALA A 210 -15.40 -5.63 -14.64
CA ALA A 210 -14.47 -4.52 -14.54
C ALA A 210 -15.09 -3.35 -13.75
N PRO A 211 -15.12 -3.44 -12.40
CA PRO A 211 -15.85 -2.48 -11.54
C PRO A 211 -15.43 -1.02 -11.70
N ARG A 212 -14.22 -0.79 -12.21
CA ARG A 212 -13.67 0.56 -12.37
C ARG A 212 -13.40 0.93 -13.83
N LEU A 213 -14.14 0.33 -14.75
CA LEU A 213 -14.00 0.57 -16.19
C LEU A 213 -14.36 2.02 -16.58
N TYR A 214 -15.25 2.67 -15.87
CA TYR A 214 -15.72 4.02 -16.15
C TYR A 214 -15.27 5.04 -15.10
N PRO A 215 -15.07 6.32 -15.49
CA PRO A 215 -14.59 7.37 -14.59
C PRO A 215 -15.55 7.73 -13.44
N PHE A 216 -16.69 7.07 -13.33
CA PHE A 216 -17.62 7.19 -12.21
C PHE A 216 -17.05 6.73 -10.86
N SER A 217 -15.85 6.16 -10.84
CA SER A 217 -15.13 5.82 -9.59
C SER A 217 -14.91 7.02 -8.66
N ARG A 218 -14.87 8.25 -9.17
CA ARG A 218 -14.81 9.46 -8.33
C ARG A 218 -16.05 9.64 -7.45
N PHE A 219 -17.16 9.07 -7.83
CA PHE A 219 -18.44 9.17 -7.09
C PHE A 219 -18.65 8.04 -6.07
N ASN A 220 -17.90 6.95 -6.16
CA ASN A 220 -18.03 5.83 -5.20
C ASN A 220 -17.38 6.08 -3.84
N ARG A 221 -16.49 7.06 -3.73
CA ARG A 221 -15.81 7.36 -2.46
C ARG A 221 -16.69 8.01 -1.39
N TYR A 222 -17.78 8.67 -1.75
CA TYR A 222 -18.50 9.56 -0.86
C TYR A 222 -20.02 9.43 -0.97
N GLY A 223 -20.60 8.28 -0.73
CA GLY A 223 -21.98 8.37 -0.44
C GLY A 223 -22.97 7.33 -0.91
N SER A 224 -23.83 7.14 0.00
CA SER A 224 -25.04 6.32 0.00
C SER A 224 -26.16 6.80 -0.94
N ASN A 225 -25.90 7.60 -1.96
CA ASN A 225 -26.95 8.05 -2.88
C ASN A 225 -27.35 6.93 -3.85
N PHE A 226 -28.62 6.57 -3.83
CA PHE A 226 -29.27 5.57 -4.69
C PHE A 226 -28.92 5.74 -6.18
N PHE A 227 -28.86 6.96 -6.68
CA PHE A 227 -28.50 7.27 -8.08
C PHE A 227 -27.07 6.87 -8.43
N LYS A 228 -26.13 7.01 -7.50
CA LYS A 228 -24.73 6.61 -7.69
C LYS A 228 -24.54 5.10 -7.69
N ARG A 229 -25.34 4.37 -6.91
CA ARG A 229 -25.38 2.90 -6.95
C ARG A 229 -25.97 2.36 -8.25
N TRP A 230 -26.95 3.06 -8.79
CA TRP A 230 -27.61 2.64 -10.04
C TRP A 230 -26.69 2.86 -11.26
N THR A 231 -26.02 4.00 -11.36
CA THR A 231 -25.06 4.30 -12.44
C THR A 231 -23.83 3.41 -12.40
N SER A 232 -23.34 3.03 -11.22
CA SER A 232 -22.26 2.06 -11.10
C SER A 232 -22.70 0.66 -11.55
N ARG A 233 -23.93 0.24 -11.26
CA ARG A 233 -24.52 -1.01 -11.76
C ARG A 233 -24.74 -1.00 -13.27
N ALA A 234 -25.25 0.10 -13.85
CA ALA A 234 -25.44 0.21 -15.30
C ALA A 234 -24.11 0.04 -16.09
N GLY A 235 -22.98 0.47 -15.50
CA GLY A 235 -21.66 0.24 -16.09
C GLY A 235 -21.23 -1.23 -16.21
N TYR A 236 -21.87 -2.16 -15.47
CA TYR A 236 -21.59 -3.59 -15.57
C TYR A 236 -22.28 -4.28 -16.76
N TYR A 237 -23.34 -3.68 -17.31
CA TYR A 237 -24.20 -4.32 -18.30
C TYR A 237 -23.99 -3.81 -19.74
N LEU A 238 -23.09 -2.87 -19.97
CA LEU A 238 -22.89 -2.22 -21.29
C LEU A 238 -21.69 -2.75 -22.07
N LEU A 239 -21.10 -3.87 -21.69
CA LEU A 239 -20.04 -4.59 -22.38
C LEU A 239 -20.43 -6.04 -22.60
#